data_74e1c5fc0954999d4a8a973290223d3d
#
_entry.id   74e1c5fc0954999d4a8a973290223d3d
#
_cell.length_a   1.000
_cell.length_b   1.000
_cell.length_c   1.000
_cell.angle_alpha   90.00
_cell.angle_beta   90.00
_cell.angle_gamma   90.00
#
_symmetry.space_group_name_H-M   'P 1'
#
loop_
_entity.id
_entity.type
_entity.pdbx_description
1 polymer ?
#
loop_
_entity_poly.entity_id
_entity_poly.type
_entity_poly.pdbx_seq_one_letter_code
_entity_poly.pdbx_strand_id
1 'polypeptide(L)'
;MKALGLLLGGAAIAFAVSEYSASKGNLSEEPDVLLILGCRVRGEEAEETLTMRIEKAAEFLKENKNTLAVACGGIVHKDQLKSEALVIYEELVKRGIEKERIILEDKSKTTAQNFINAQKLINLEGRRVAFLSSEFHLMRADMIAKRCGVSCSTVAAPSPKKLLIKNYVREFWAVPLILKDTKGVKKNG
;
A
#
# COMPACT_ATOMS: atom_id res chain seq x y z
N MET A 1 -4.89 -25.04 -29.13
CA MET A 1 -5.62 -23.81 -28.75
C MET A 1 -6.53 -24.00 -27.54
N LYS A 2 -7.36 -25.07 -27.45
CA LYS A 2 -8.28 -25.28 -26.28
C LYS A 2 -7.56 -25.44 -24.94
N ALA A 3 -6.42 -26.15 -24.87
CA ALA A 3 -5.66 -26.34 -23.63
C ALA A 3 -5.04 -25.04 -23.10
N LEU A 4 -4.56 -24.16 -23.98
CA LEU A 4 -4.01 -22.85 -23.60
C LEU A 4 -5.10 -21.93 -23.06
N GLY A 5 -6.31 -21.94 -23.63
CA GLY A 5 -7.46 -21.19 -23.15
C GLY A 5 -7.93 -21.65 -21.75
N LEU A 6 -7.90 -22.97 -21.47
CA LEU A 6 -8.22 -23.54 -20.17
C LEU A 6 -7.18 -23.17 -19.11
N LEU A 7 -5.89 -23.16 -19.44
CA LEU A 7 -4.79 -22.74 -18.55
C LEU A 7 -4.89 -21.25 -18.21
N LEU A 8 -5.14 -20.40 -19.20
CA LEU A 8 -5.32 -18.95 -18.97
C LEU A 8 -6.58 -18.66 -18.17
N GLY A 9 -7.68 -19.37 -18.40
CA GLY A 9 -8.91 -19.27 -17.62
C GLY A 9 -8.70 -19.69 -16.16
N GLY A 10 -8.02 -20.81 -15.93
CA GLY A 10 -7.68 -21.29 -14.58
C GLY A 10 -6.79 -20.30 -13.82
N ALA A 11 -5.77 -19.74 -14.47
CA ALA A 11 -4.90 -18.74 -13.86
C ALA A 11 -5.65 -17.45 -13.50
N ALA A 12 -6.55 -16.99 -14.37
CA ALA A 12 -7.37 -15.81 -14.09
C ALA A 12 -8.33 -16.02 -12.92
N ILE A 13 -8.95 -17.20 -12.81
CA ILE A 13 -9.83 -17.56 -11.70
C ILE A 13 -9.02 -17.63 -10.39
N ALA A 14 -7.87 -18.31 -10.40
CA ALA A 14 -7.01 -18.41 -9.22
C ALA A 14 -6.54 -17.02 -8.75
N PHE A 15 -6.17 -16.16 -9.68
CA PHE A 15 -5.83 -14.76 -9.38
C PHE A 15 -7.01 -14.02 -8.76
N ALA A 16 -8.19 -14.09 -9.35
CA ALA A 16 -9.39 -13.41 -8.84
C ALA A 16 -9.76 -13.87 -7.42
N VAL A 17 -9.66 -15.17 -7.13
CA VAL A 17 -9.91 -15.72 -5.79
C VAL A 17 -8.85 -15.23 -4.80
N SER A 18 -7.58 -15.20 -5.19
CA SER A 18 -6.47 -14.71 -4.36
C SER A 18 -6.61 -13.22 -4.05
N GLU A 19 -6.92 -12.40 -5.06
CA GLU A 19 -7.20 -10.98 -4.88
C GLU A 19 -8.41 -10.73 -3.98
N TYR A 20 -9.51 -11.46 -4.18
CA TYR A 20 -10.69 -11.35 -3.34
C TYR A 20 -10.39 -11.71 -1.87
N SER A 21 -9.60 -12.76 -1.63
CA SER A 21 -9.18 -13.11 -0.27
C SER A 21 -8.30 -12.03 0.35
N ALA A 22 -7.33 -11.52 -0.39
CA ALA A 22 -6.43 -10.46 0.07
C ALA A 22 -7.16 -9.11 0.29
N SER A 23 -8.22 -8.84 -0.47
CA SER A 23 -8.96 -7.57 -0.41
C SER A 23 -9.65 -7.30 0.93
N LYS A 24 -9.80 -8.33 1.76
CA LYS A 24 -10.40 -8.20 3.10
C LYS A 24 -9.40 -7.72 4.16
N GLY A 25 -8.10 -7.72 3.85
CA GLY A 25 -7.06 -7.56 4.85
C GLY A 25 -6.91 -8.78 5.76
N ASN A 26 -5.88 -8.81 6.57
CA ASN A 26 -5.58 -9.92 7.48
C ASN A 26 -5.07 -9.47 8.85
N LEU A 27 -5.43 -8.26 9.27
CA LEU A 27 -5.05 -7.74 10.58
C LEU A 27 -5.76 -8.52 11.69
N SER A 28 -5.00 -9.07 12.63
CA SER A 28 -5.52 -9.81 13.79
C SER A 28 -5.32 -9.08 15.11
N GLU A 29 -4.35 -8.16 15.18
CA GLU A 29 -3.97 -7.44 16.39
C GLU A 29 -3.60 -5.99 16.06
N GLU A 30 -3.70 -5.08 17.06
CA GLU A 30 -3.26 -3.70 16.91
C GLU A 30 -1.76 -3.65 16.53
N PRO A 31 -1.39 -3.03 15.41
CA PRO A 31 0.00 -2.92 15.00
C PRO A 31 0.71 -1.78 15.74
N ASP A 32 2.01 -1.94 15.99
CA ASP A 32 2.84 -0.87 16.51
C ASP A 32 3.10 0.20 15.43
N VAL A 33 3.11 -0.21 14.15
CA VAL A 33 3.36 0.66 13.00
C VAL A 33 2.40 0.35 11.86
N LEU A 34 1.79 1.40 11.30
CA LEU A 34 0.97 1.36 10.09
C LEU A 34 1.68 2.09 8.95
N LEU A 35 2.12 1.37 7.91
CA LEU A 35 2.63 1.96 6.68
C LEU A 35 1.46 2.32 5.77
N ILE A 36 1.23 3.59 5.50
CA ILE A 36 0.16 4.06 4.61
C ILE A 36 0.76 4.26 3.21
N LEU A 37 0.48 3.33 2.30
CA LEU A 37 1.07 3.38 0.96
C LEU A 37 0.44 4.51 0.13
N GLY A 38 1.28 5.30 -0.51
CA GLY A 38 0.89 6.38 -1.38
C GLY A 38 0.12 5.93 -2.64
N CYS A 39 -0.51 6.87 -3.27
CA CYS A 39 -1.21 6.73 -4.54
C CYS A 39 -1.23 8.10 -5.23
N ARG A 40 -1.91 8.17 -6.39
CA ARG A 40 -1.94 9.34 -7.24
C ARG A 40 -2.33 10.63 -6.49
N VAL A 41 -1.47 11.63 -6.61
CA VAL A 41 -1.71 13.04 -6.27
C VAL A 41 -1.72 13.85 -7.57
N ARG A 42 -2.55 14.88 -7.65
CA ARG A 42 -2.59 15.84 -8.74
C ARG A 42 -2.46 17.25 -8.17
N GLY A 43 -1.46 17.99 -8.62
CA GLY A 43 -1.11 19.25 -7.97
C GLY A 43 -0.75 18.99 -6.49
N GLU A 44 -1.55 19.51 -5.59
CA GLU A 44 -1.42 19.36 -4.14
C GLU A 44 -2.48 18.44 -3.53
N GLU A 45 -3.37 17.85 -4.33
CA GLU A 45 -4.56 17.14 -3.84
C GLU A 45 -4.49 15.64 -4.10
N ALA A 46 -5.01 14.87 -3.16
CA ALA A 46 -5.21 13.44 -3.30
C ALA A 46 -6.30 13.14 -4.35
N GLU A 47 -6.01 12.27 -5.32
CA GLU A 47 -7.08 11.72 -6.15
C GLU A 47 -7.95 10.73 -5.33
N GLU A 48 -9.16 10.48 -5.79
CA GLU A 48 -10.22 9.73 -5.11
C GLU A 48 -9.72 8.44 -4.42
N THR A 49 -8.86 7.67 -5.07
CA THR A 49 -8.29 6.44 -4.50
C THR A 49 -7.41 6.71 -3.28
N LEU A 50 -6.59 7.77 -3.32
CA LEU A 50 -5.76 8.15 -2.19
C LEU A 50 -6.60 8.74 -1.06
N THR A 51 -7.62 9.54 -1.38
CA THR A 51 -8.57 10.08 -0.41
C THR A 51 -9.21 8.96 0.41
N MET A 52 -9.71 7.91 -0.24
CA MET A 52 -10.31 6.76 0.45
C MET A 52 -9.30 6.00 1.33
N ARG A 53 -8.02 5.93 0.93
CA ARG A 53 -6.97 5.38 1.81
C ARG A 53 -6.74 6.23 3.04
N ILE A 54 -6.68 7.56 2.87
CA ILE A 54 -6.49 8.50 3.96
C ILE A 54 -7.68 8.45 4.93
N GLU A 55 -8.89 8.38 4.44
CA GLU A 55 -10.10 8.23 5.27
C GLU A 55 -10.03 6.95 6.11
N LYS A 56 -9.71 5.81 5.47
CA LYS A 56 -9.56 4.54 6.19
C LYS A 56 -8.38 4.56 7.18
N ALA A 57 -7.28 5.23 6.85
CA ALA A 57 -6.15 5.39 7.74
C ALA A 57 -6.51 6.24 8.97
N ALA A 58 -7.25 7.33 8.77
CA ALA A 58 -7.69 8.20 9.86
C ALA A 58 -8.67 7.47 10.81
N GLU A 59 -9.63 6.71 10.25
CA GLU A 59 -10.52 5.85 11.03
C GLU A 59 -9.72 4.87 11.88
N PHE A 60 -8.82 4.12 11.24
CA PHE A 60 -7.97 3.13 11.88
C PHE A 60 -7.12 3.72 13.01
N LEU A 61 -6.46 4.86 12.77
CA LEU A 61 -5.57 5.50 13.75
C LEU A 61 -6.33 6.13 14.94
N LYS A 62 -7.60 6.49 14.77
CA LYS A 62 -8.47 6.94 15.89
C LYS A 62 -8.85 5.79 16.82
N GLU A 63 -9.04 4.59 16.26
CA GLU A 63 -9.35 3.37 17.03
C GLU A 63 -8.07 2.81 17.68
N ASN A 64 -6.91 2.93 17.02
CA ASN A 64 -5.61 2.37 17.44
C ASN A 64 -4.65 3.51 17.82
N LYS A 65 -4.80 4.04 19.01
CA LYS A 65 -4.12 5.27 19.45
C LYS A 65 -2.62 5.12 19.68
N ASN A 66 -2.14 3.90 19.92
CA ASN A 66 -0.71 3.62 20.13
C ASN A 66 0.04 3.33 18.83
N THR A 67 -0.67 3.16 17.71
CA THR A 67 -0.06 2.88 16.41
C THR A 67 0.61 4.14 15.85
N LEU A 68 1.89 4.04 15.48
CA LEU A 68 2.60 5.05 14.68
C LEU A 68 2.25 4.88 13.21
N ALA A 69 2.02 5.98 12.51
CA ALA A 69 1.79 5.99 11.07
C ALA A 69 3.06 6.38 10.32
N VAL A 70 3.38 5.68 9.23
CA VAL A 70 4.37 6.13 8.24
C VAL A 70 3.63 6.44 6.95
N ALA A 71 3.52 7.71 6.61
CA ALA A 71 2.99 8.16 5.33
C ALA A 71 4.06 7.95 4.26
N CYS A 72 3.79 7.10 3.26
CA CYS A 72 4.76 6.69 2.26
C CYS A 72 4.40 7.22 0.87
N GLY A 73 5.40 7.74 0.15
CA GLY A 73 5.29 8.11 -1.25
C GLY A 73 5.90 9.48 -1.58
N GLY A 74 6.80 9.49 -2.55
CA GLY A 74 7.45 10.70 -3.04
C GLY A 74 6.66 11.41 -4.15
N ILE A 75 7.36 12.26 -4.89
CA ILE A 75 6.86 12.86 -6.14
C ILE A 75 7.16 11.88 -7.28
N VAL A 76 6.11 11.30 -7.86
CA VAL A 76 6.22 10.27 -8.91
C VAL A 76 5.85 10.82 -10.28
N HIS A 77 4.93 11.79 -10.33
CA HIS A 77 4.41 12.34 -11.57
C HIS A 77 4.75 13.84 -11.72
N LYS A 78 4.89 14.28 -12.96
CA LYS A 78 5.27 15.67 -13.28
C LYS A 78 4.26 16.74 -12.86
N ASP A 79 3.00 16.36 -12.72
CA ASP A 79 1.89 17.22 -12.31
C ASP A 79 1.68 17.27 -10.79
N GLN A 80 2.54 16.58 -10.00
CA GLN A 80 2.53 16.65 -8.54
C GLN A 80 3.37 17.84 -8.06
N LEU A 81 2.81 18.64 -7.16
CA LEU A 81 3.48 19.73 -6.47
C LEU A 81 3.90 19.34 -5.06
N LYS A 82 3.22 18.33 -4.47
CA LYS A 82 3.54 17.73 -3.17
C LYS A 82 3.80 16.24 -3.31
N SER A 83 4.62 15.68 -2.41
CA SER A 83 4.77 14.24 -2.30
C SER A 83 3.48 13.58 -1.81
N GLU A 84 3.27 12.32 -2.19
CA GLU A 84 2.12 11.55 -1.71
C GLU A 84 2.11 11.48 -0.17
N ALA A 85 3.28 11.29 0.45
CA ALA A 85 3.44 11.26 1.90
C ALA A 85 3.03 12.58 2.57
N LEU A 86 3.40 13.73 1.98
CA LEU A 86 3.03 15.03 2.54
C LEU A 86 1.52 15.25 2.48
N VAL A 87 0.88 14.88 1.37
CA VAL A 87 -0.59 14.97 1.23
C VAL A 87 -1.28 14.07 2.26
N ILE A 88 -0.80 12.83 2.44
CA ILE A 88 -1.32 11.91 3.46
C ILE A 88 -1.19 12.54 4.86
N TYR A 89 -0.01 13.07 5.19
CA TYR A 89 0.27 13.72 6.47
C TYR A 89 -0.70 14.88 6.75
N GLU A 90 -0.77 15.85 5.83
CA GLU A 90 -1.62 17.04 5.99
C GLU A 90 -3.10 16.65 6.18
N GLU A 91 -3.58 15.69 5.41
CA GLU A 91 -4.95 15.22 5.46
C GLU A 91 -5.26 14.42 6.74
N LEU A 92 -4.32 13.64 7.28
CA LEU A 92 -4.48 12.96 8.56
C LEU A 92 -4.52 13.96 9.73
N VAL A 93 -3.64 14.98 9.71
CA VAL A 93 -3.64 16.05 10.72
C VAL A 93 -4.96 16.83 10.69
N LYS A 94 -5.48 17.19 9.50
CA LYS A 94 -6.81 17.82 9.36
C LYS A 94 -7.95 16.97 9.93
N ARG A 95 -7.80 15.63 9.92
CA ARG A 95 -8.77 14.68 10.48
C ARG A 95 -8.57 14.40 11.98
N GLY A 96 -7.64 15.11 12.63
CA GLY A 96 -7.41 15.06 14.06
C GLY A 96 -6.45 13.96 14.51
N ILE A 97 -5.60 13.44 13.64
CA ILE A 97 -4.49 12.58 14.04
C ILE A 97 -3.32 13.47 14.49
N GLU A 98 -2.75 13.15 15.65
CA GLU A 98 -1.63 13.89 16.23
C GLU A 98 -0.41 13.81 15.29
N LYS A 99 0.17 14.96 14.96
CA LYS A 99 1.29 15.06 14.02
C LYS A 99 2.53 14.29 14.48
N GLU A 100 2.73 14.16 15.77
CA GLU A 100 3.82 13.42 16.41
C GLU A 100 3.73 11.90 16.17
N ARG A 101 2.54 11.41 15.80
CA ARG A 101 2.29 10.02 15.45
C ARG A 101 2.51 9.72 13.95
N ILE A 102 2.86 10.72 13.14
CA ILE A 102 2.96 10.55 11.70
C ILE A 102 4.40 10.84 11.25
N ILE A 103 5.03 9.84 10.68
CA ILE A 103 6.37 9.92 10.09
C ILE A 103 6.23 10.01 8.57
N LEU A 104 7.03 10.89 7.94
CA LEU A 104 7.02 11.08 6.49
C LEU A 104 8.12 10.27 5.82
N GLU A 105 7.74 9.43 4.85
CA GLU A 105 8.62 8.79 3.88
C GLU A 105 8.31 9.37 2.49
N ASP A 106 8.96 10.46 2.09
CA ASP A 106 8.66 11.25 0.92
C ASP A 106 9.64 11.04 -0.27
N LYS A 107 10.44 9.98 -0.24
CA LYS A 107 11.48 9.70 -1.25
C LYS A 107 11.13 8.57 -2.21
N SER A 108 10.24 7.68 -1.82
CA SER A 108 9.92 6.51 -2.61
C SER A 108 9.18 6.85 -3.91
N LYS A 109 9.47 6.08 -4.95
CA LYS A 109 8.84 6.15 -6.28
C LYS A 109 8.18 4.83 -6.68
N THR A 110 8.35 3.78 -5.88
CA THR A 110 7.78 2.45 -6.10
C THR A 110 7.31 1.85 -4.78
N THR A 111 6.42 0.87 -4.87
CA THR A 111 5.94 0.14 -3.68
C THR A 111 7.09 -0.54 -2.91
N ALA A 112 8.09 -1.08 -3.60
CA ALA A 112 9.26 -1.65 -2.94
C ALA A 112 10.05 -0.60 -2.14
N GLN A 113 10.22 0.59 -2.71
CA GLN A 113 10.90 1.69 -2.02
C GLN A 113 10.13 2.18 -0.79
N ASN A 114 8.79 2.17 -0.81
CA ASN A 114 7.99 2.48 0.39
C ASN A 114 8.41 1.59 1.57
N PHE A 115 8.47 0.27 1.38
CA PHE A 115 8.87 -0.66 2.44
C PHE A 115 10.33 -0.50 2.85
N ILE A 116 11.26 -0.42 1.88
CA ILE A 116 12.70 -0.29 2.14
C ILE A 116 13.00 1.01 2.87
N ASN A 117 12.40 2.12 2.45
CA ASN A 117 12.67 3.42 3.05
C ASN A 117 12.01 3.54 4.44
N ALA A 118 10.81 2.98 4.63
CA ALA A 118 10.19 2.91 5.94
C ALA A 118 11.09 2.16 6.95
N GLN A 119 11.71 1.03 6.55
CA GLN A 119 12.66 0.30 7.40
C GLN A 119 13.91 1.13 7.77
N LYS A 120 14.33 2.04 6.88
CA LYS A 120 15.48 2.93 7.14
C LYS A 120 15.12 4.07 8.08
N LEU A 121 13.87 4.56 8.04
CA LEU A 121 13.40 5.65 8.88
C LEU A 121 13.11 5.21 10.32
N ILE A 122 12.56 4.02 10.45
CA ILE A 122 12.23 3.43 11.75
C ILE A 122 12.63 1.96 11.75
N ASN A 123 13.16 1.49 12.87
CA ASN A 123 13.41 0.07 13.02
C ASN A 123 12.09 -0.69 13.11
N LEU A 124 11.82 -1.57 12.13
CA LEU A 124 10.62 -2.41 12.07
C LEU A 124 10.84 -3.80 12.72
N GLU A 125 12.08 -4.14 13.08
CA GLU A 125 12.42 -5.43 13.67
C GLU A 125 11.75 -5.60 15.03
N GLY A 126 11.12 -6.74 15.26
CA GLY A 126 10.39 -7.05 16.49
C GLY A 126 9.08 -6.29 16.68
N ARG A 127 8.69 -5.42 15.74
CA ARG A 127 7.41 -4.70 15.78
C ARG A 127 6.32 -5.41 15.00
N ARG A 128 5.10 -5.27 15.47
CA ARG A 128 3.90 -5.65 14.70
C ARG A 128 3.66 -4.57 13.66
N VAL A 129 3.93 -4.90 12.42
CA VAL A 129 3.80 -3.97 11.29
C VAL A 129 2.55 -4.32 10.50
N ALA A 130 1.78 -3.31 10.13
CA ALA A 130 0.74 -3.44 9.13
C ALA A 130 0.98 -2.43 7.99
N PHE A 131 0.47 -2.72 6.80
CA PHE A 131 0.36 -1.70 5.78
C PHE A 131 -1.08 -1.51 5.32
N LEU A 132 -1.42 -0.28 4.98
CA LEU A 132 -2.72 0.10 4.45
C LEU A 132 -2.60 0.45 2.98
N SER A 133 -3.44 -0.18 2.16
CA SER A 133 -3.55 0.10 0.73
C SER A 133 -4.96 -0.17 0.23
N SER A 134 -5.24 0.20 -1.02
CA SER A 134 -6.52 -0.13 -1.65
C SER A 134 -6.65 -1.63 -1.84
N GLU A 135 -7.87 -2.15 -1.67
CA GLU A 135 -8.21 -3.58 -1.71
C GLU A 135 -7.62 -4.31 -2.93
N PHE A 136 -7.69 -3.71 -4.13
CA PHE A 136 -7.14 -4.30 -5.35
C PHE A 136 -5.60 -4.39 -5.37
N HIS A 137 -4.91 -3.66 -4.50
CA HIS A 137 -3.45 -3.59 -4.49
C HIS A 137 -2.81 -4.43 -3.38
N LEU A 138 -3.59 -4.91 -2.41
CA LEU A 138 -3.06 -5.58 -1.21
C LEU A 138 -2.22 -6.81 -1.54
N MET A 139 -2.71 -7.70 -2.42
CA MET A 139 -1.99 -8.92 -2.77
C MET A 139 -0.60 -8.61 -3.35
N ARG A 140 -0.53 -7.69 -4.32
CA ARG A 140 0.76 -7.33 -4.94
C ARG A 140 1.68 -6.62 -3.95
N ALA A 141 1.15 -5.72 -3.13
CA ALA A 141 1.94 -5.02 -2.12
C ALA A 141 2.49 -5.98 -1.05
N ASP A 142 1.72 -6.97 -0.59
CA ASP A 142 2.16 -8.01 0.34
C ASP A 142 3.29 -8.87 -0.25
N MET A 143 3.15 -9.28 -1.51
CA MET A 143 4.22 -10.01 -2.21
C MET A 143 5.51 -9.17 -2.29
N ILE A 144 5.40 -7.87 -2.53
CA ILE A 144 6.55 -6.94 -2.55
C ILE A 144 7.14 -6.79 -1.15
N ALA A 145 6.32 -6.57 -0.11
CA ALA A 145 6.76 -6.45 1.28
C ALA A 145 7.59 -7.66 1.71
N LYS A 146 7.08 -8.87 1.47
CA LYS A 146 7.79 -10.14 1.75
C LYS A 146 9.15 -10.22 1.04
N ARG A 147 9.24 -9.76 -0.21
CA ARG A 147 10.51 -9.71 -0.95
C ARG A 147 11.49 -8.66 -0.41
N CYS A 148 10.96 -7.59 0.17
CA CYS A 148 11.76 -6.57 0.86
C CYS A 148 12.14 -6.96 2.29
N GLY A 149 11.77 -8.18 2.76
CA GLY A 149 12.06 -8.66 4.11
C GLY A 149 11.16 -8.04 5.18
N VAL A 150 10.02 -7.45 4.80
CA VAL A 150 9.03 -6.91 5.74
C VAL A 150 7.91 -7.92 5.93
N SER A 151 7.79 -8.46 7.14
CA SER A 151 6.63 -9.23 7.55
C SER A 151 5.57 -8.27 8.09
N CYS A 152 4.40 -8.22 7.48
CA CYS A 152 3.36 -7.29 7.87
C CYS A 152 1.95 -7.86 7.63
N SER A 153 1.01 -7.39 8.44
CA SER A 153 -0.42 -7.56 8.21
C SER A 153 -0.94 -6.52 7.22
N THR A 154 -2.16 -6.68 6.76
CA THR A 154 -2.76 -5.80 5.75
C THR A 154 -4.05 -5.18 6.24
N VAL A 155 -4.23 -3.88 5.97
CA VAL A 155 -5.45 -3.14 6.19
C VAL A 155 -6.02 -2.69 4.84
N ALA A 156 -7.23 -3.11 4.53
CA ALA A 156 -7.90 -2.80 3.27
C ALA A 156 -8.58 -1.44 3.33
N ALA A 157 -8.25 -0.54 2.40
CA ALA A 157 -9.04 0.63 2.11
C ALA A 157 -9.96 0.36 0.91
N PRO A 158 -11.22 0.81 0.93
CA PRO A 158 -12.12 0.68 -0.19
C PRO A 158 -11.60 1.43 -1.41
N SER A 159 -12.18 1.14 -2.57
CA SER A 159 -11.80 1.76 -3.84
C SER A 159 -13.02 2.33 -4.55
N PRO A 160 -12.87 3.38 -5.36
CA PRO A 160 -13.96 3.91 -6.15
C PRO A 160 -14.56 2.82 -7.05
N LYS A 161 -15.86 2.53 -6.90
CA LYS A 161 -16.54 1.44 -7.63
C LYS A 161 -16.32 1.51 -9.14
N LYS A 162 -16.33 2.73 -9.71
CA LYS A 162 -16.08 2.98 -11.14
C LYS A 162 -14.70 2.56 -11.63
N LEU A 163 -13.71 2.43 -10.73
CA LEU A 163 -12.32 2.07 -11.04
C LEU A 163 -11.98 0.61 -10.73
N LEU A 164 -12.84 -0.12 -10.03
CA LEU A 164 -12.54 -1.48 -9.54
C LEU A 164 -12.08 -2.42 -10.66
N ILE A 165 -12.91 -2.59 -11.70
CA ILE A 165 -12.58 -3.53 -12.81
C ILE A 165 -11.26 -3.15 -13.47
N LYS A 166 -11.08 -1.86 -13.80
CA LYS A 166 -9.85 -1.34 -14.41
C LYS A 166 -8.63 -1.64 -13.52
N ASN A 167 -8.76 -1.43 -12.21
CA ASN A 167 -7.67 -1.63 -11.26
C ASN A 167 -7.32 -3.12 -11.11
N TYR A 168 -8.29 -4.02 -10.97
CA TYR A 168 -8.03 -5.46 -10.89
C TYR A 168 -7.40 -6.01 -12.17
N VAL A 169 -7.84 -5.58 -13.35
CA VAL A 169 -7.20 -5.95 -14.62
C VAL A 169 -5.75 -5.45 -14.66
N ARG A 170 -5.49 -4.23 -14.23
CA ARG A 170 -4.13 -3.69 -14.14
C ARG A 170 -3.26 -4.52 -13.19
N GLU A 171 -3.75 -4.89 -12.02
CA GLU A 171 -3.01 -5.70 -11.05
C GLU A 171 -2.67 -7.09 -11.61
N PHE A 172 -3.60 -7.74 -12.32
CA PHE A 172 -3.33 -9.01 -12.99
C PHE A 172 -2.09 -8.94 -13.90
N TRP A 173 -1.97 -7.87 -14.70
CA TRP A 173 -0.82 -7.65 -15.57
C TRP A 173 0.42 -7.14 -14.84
N ALA A 174 0.25 -6.54 -13.65
CA ALA A 174 1.36 -6.00 -12.86
C ALA A 174 2.06 -7.06 -11.99
N VAL A 175 1.40 -8.16 -11.64
CA VAL A 175 2.01 -9.23 -10.82
C VAL A 175 3.32 -9.77 -11.39
N PRO A 176 3.44 -10.09 -12.69
CA PRO A 176 4.72 -10.53 -13.26
C PRO A 176 5.86 -9.50 -13.16
N LEU A 177 5.53 -8.21 -13.00
CA LEU A 177 6.51 -7.12 -12.88
C LEU A 177 7.12 -7.00 -11.49
N ILE A 178 6.59 -7.70 -10.47
CA ILE A 178 7.11 -7.68 -9.09
C ILE A 178 8.61 -8.00 -9.08
N LEU A 179 9.05 -8.94 -9.91
CA LEU A 179 10.47 -9.30 -10.03
C LEU A 179 11.34 -8.12 -10.48
N LYS A 180 10.80 -7.24 -11.32
CA LYS A 180 11.48 -6.02 -11.78
C LYS A 180 11.52 -4.97 -10.68
N ASP A 181 10.42 -4.76 -9.99
CA ASP A 181 10.27 -3.75 -8.93
C ASP A 181 11.16 -4.05 -7.71
N THR A 182 11.42 -5.35 -7.47
CA THR A 182 12.28 -5.81 -6.37
C THR A 182 13.69 -6.20 -6.81
N LYS A 183 14.08 -5.92 -8.06
CA LYS A 183 15.42 -6.20 -8.56
C LYS A 183 16.46 -5.36 -7.82
N GLY A 184 17.46 -6.02 -7.22
CA GLY A 184 18.50 -5.33 -6.43
C GLY A 184 18.17 -5.14 -4.95
N VAL A 185 16.99 -5.56 -4.50
CA VAL A 185 16.69 -5.64 -3.06
C VAL A 185 17.51 -6.81 -2.50
N LYS A 186 18.59 -6.50 -1.76
CA LYS A 186 19.30 -7.51 -0.99
C LYS A 186 18.38 -7.95 0.15
N LYS A 187 18.11 -9.25 0.25
CA LYS A 187 17.58 -9.83 1.50
C LYS A 187 18.63 -9.57 2.57
N ASN A 188 18.30 -8.70 3.50
CA ASN A 188 19.03 -8.66 4.77
C ASN A 188 18.65 -9.96 5.49
N GLY A 189 19.54 -10.95 5.41
CA GLY A 189 19.48 -12.19 6.15
C GLY A 189 20.18 -12.00 7.46
#